data_55a3a892a1c46ab04038c7cf34e73a68
#
_entry.id   55a3a892a1c46ab04038c7cf34e73a68
#
_cell.length_a   1.000
_cell.length_b   1.000
_cell.length_c   1.000
_cell.angle_alpha   90.00
_cell.angle_beta   90.00
_cell.angle_gamma   90.00
#
_symmetry.space_group_name_H-M   'P 1'
#
loop_
_entity.id
_entity.type
_entity.pdbx_description
1 polymer ?
#
loop_
_entity_poly.entity_id
_entity_poly.type
_entity_poly.pdbx_seq_one_letter_code
_entity_poly.pdbx_strand_id
1 'polypeptide(L)'
;DVTVLDEEEIISLGMNALHGVARGSSKPPFVVVMHWQGSKEQPVAVAGKGVCFDTGGISIKPSNNMHEMKYDMGGAGTVTGLMYALAARKAKANVVGIVGLVENMPDGNAQNPGDVVKSMSGQTIEVLNTDAEGRLVLADILTYVQQKYQPKEIVDLATLTGAIVVSLG
;
A
#
# COMPACT_ATOMS: atom_id res chain seq x y z
N ASP A 1 17.77 3.51 -7.44
CA ASP A 1 17.34 4.71 -6.69
C ASP A 1 16.22 4.34 -5.73
N VAL A 2 16.15 5.05 -4.59
CA VAL A 2 15.07 4.91 -3.60
C VAL A 2 14.56 6.30 -3.25
N THR A 3 13.25 6.46 -3.26
CA THR A 3 12.54 7.68 -2.82
C THR A 3 11.59 7.28 -1.69
N VAL A 4 11.57 8.05 -0.62
CA VAL A 4 10.65 7.88 0.50
C VAL A 4 9.78 9.14 0.55
N LEU A 5 8.47 8.95 0.45
CA LEU A 5 7.48 10.02 0.66
C LEU A 5 7.03 9.93 2.12
N ASP A 6 7.16 11.01 2.84
CA ASP A 6 6.66 11.16 4.20
C ASP A 6 5.17 11.58 4.23
N GLU A 7 4.64 11.78 5.42
CA GLU A 7 3.23 12.12 5.61
C GLU A 7 2.86 13.47 4.95
N GLU A 8 3.74 14.47 5.00
CA GLU A 8 3.48 15.78 4.39
C GLU A 8 3.42 15.67 2.87
N GLU A 9 4.32 14.90 2.27
CA GLU A 9 4.34 14.63 0.83
C GLU A 9 3.12 13.80 0.39
N ILE A 10 2.72 12.79 1.19
CA ILE A 10 1.52 11.97 0.96
C ILE A 10 0.27 12.85 0.91
N ILE A 11 0.11 13.74 1.88
CA ILE A 11 -1.01 14.69 1.95
C ILE A 11 -0.97 15.67 0.77
N SER A 12 0.19 16.24 0.45
CA SER A 12 0.36 17.20 -0.64
C SER A 12 0.04 16.61 -2.02
N LEU A 13 0.29 15.32 -2.19
CA LEU A 13 -0.04 14.55 -3.41
C LEU A 13 -1.50 14.13 -3.48
N GLY A 14 -2.29 14.38 -2.43
CA GLY A 14 -3.71 14.00 -2.38
C GLY A 14 -3.95 12.50 -2.20
N MET A 15 -3.00 11.76 -1.62
CA MET A 15 -3.13 10.34 -1.29
C MET A 15 -4.00 10.13 -0.04
N ASN A 16 -5.22 10.70 -0.05
CA ASN A 16 -6.05 10.73 1.16
C ASN A 16 -6.70 9.38 1.48
N ALA A 17 -6.79 8.46 0.51
CA ALA A 17 -7.27 7.11 0.78
C ALA A 17 -6.24 6.34 1.64
N LEU A 18 -4.96 6.40 1.30
CA LEU A 18 -3.86 5.85 2.08
C LEU A 18 -3.73 6.56 3.44
N HIS A 19 -3.70 7.90 3.44
CA HIS A 19 -3.59 8.70 4.66
C HIS A 19 -4.76 8.42 5.62
N GLY A 20 -5.98 8.25 5.08
CA GLY A 20 -7.16 7.92 5.86
C GLY A 20 -6.99 6.66 6.70
N VAL A 21 -6.34 5.63 6.17
CA VAL A 21 -6.03 4.39 6.91
C VAL A 21 -5.08 4.65 8.09
N ALA A 22 -4.07 5.51 7.89
CA ALA A 22 -3.03 5.78 8.89
C ALA A 22 -3.47 6.68 10.05
N ARG A 23 -4.57 7.42 9.90
CA ARG A 23 -5.00 8.47 10.86
C ARG A 23 -5.15 8.00 12.30
N GLY A 24 -5.48 6.73 12.51
CA GLY A 24 -5.62 6.16 13.86
C GLY A 24 -4.31 5.68 14.49
N SER A 25 -3.18 5.72 13.78
CA SER A 25 -1.89 5.32 14.32
C SER A 25 -1.10 6.52 14.84
N SER A 26 -0.29 6.29 15.89
CA SER A 26 0.73 7.24 16.35
C SER A 26 2.00 7.23 15.47
N LYS A 27 2.08 6.30 14.50
CA LYS A 27 3.18 6.19 13.55
C LYS A 27 2.77 6.78 12.21
N PRO A 28 3.61 7.65 11.62
CA PRO A 28 3.29 8.26 10.34
C PRO A 28 3.29 7.23 9.21
N PRO A 29 2.50 7.44 8.14
CA PRO A 29 2.57 6.65 6.93
C PRO A 29 3.81 6.99 6.12
N PHE A 30 4.24 6.04 5.29
CA PHE A 30 5.28 6.25 4.29
C PHE A 30 4.90 5.59 2.96
N VAL A 31 5.33 6.18 1.85
CA VAL A 31 5.36 5.50 0.55
C VAL A 31 6.81 5.40 0.11
N VAL A 32 7.27 4.18 -0.13
CA VAL A 32 8.64 3.94 -0.59
C VAL A 32 8.61 3.48 -2.04
N VAL A 33 9.36 4.19 -2.88
CA VAL A 33 9.54 3.87 -4.30
C VAL A 33 10.98 3.43 -4.53
N MET A 34 11.15 2.27 -5.09
CA MET A 34 12.43 1.65 -5.44
C MET A 34 12.50 1.52 -6.97
N HIS A 35 13.44 2.18 -7.62
CA HIS A 35 13.56 2.11 -9.07
C HIS A 35 14.88 1.44 -9.48
N TRP A 36 14.78 0.28 -10.12
CA TRP A 36 15.87 -0.45 -10.72
C TRP A 36 15.88 -0.23 -12.23
N GLN A 37 16.90 0.48 -12.73
CA GLN A 37 17.06 0.84 -14.14
C GLN A 37 18.17 0.01 -14.80
N GLY A 38 17.98 -1.29 -14.89
CA GLY A 38 18.92 -2.21 -15.54
C GLY A 38 18.78 -2.28 -17.07
N SER A 39 17.74 -1.66 -17.64
CA SER A 39 17.52 -1.50 -19.09
C SER A 39 16.89 -0.14 -19.38
N LYS A 40 16.80 0.21 -20.70
CA LYS A 40 16.14 1.43 -21.19
C LYS A 40 14.68 1.20 -21.59
N GLU A 41 14.15 0.02 -21.39
CA GLU A 41 12.77 -0.29 -21.71
C GLU A 41 11.80 0.46 -20.79
N GLN A 42 10.54 0.58 -21.24
CA GLN A 42 9.47 1.07 -20.38
C GLN A 42 9.34 0.17 -19.15
N PRO A 43 9.19 0.74 -17.94
CA PRO A 43 9.25 -0.06 -16.72
C PRO A 43 8.03 -0.97 -16.54
N VAL A 44 8.23 -2.04 -15.80
CA VAL A 44 7.17 -2.78 -15.12
C VAL A 44 7.07 -2.25 -13.70
N ALA A 45 5.87 -1.98 -13.21
CA ALA A 45 5.66 -1.60 -11.83
C ALA A 45 5.17 -2.79 -10.99
N VAL A 46 5.67 -2.87 -9.76
CA VAL A 46 5.22 -3.87 -8.78
C VAL A 46 4.83 -3.13 -7.50
N ALA A 47 3.54 -3.17 -7.16
CA ALA A 47 2.98 -2.50 -5.99
C ALA A 47 2.78 -3.48 -4.84
N GLY A 48 3.07 -3.06 -3.62
CA GLY A 48 2.94 -3.89 -2.42
C GLY A 48 2.11 -3.25 -1.32
N LYS A 49 1.08 -3.97 -0.83
CA LYS A 49 0.39 -3.60 0.42
C LYS A 49 1.35 -3.75 1.59
N GLY A 50 1.48 -2.69 2.40
CA GLY A 50 2.35 -2.63 3.56
C GLY A 50 1.63 -2.19 4.83
N VAL A 51 0.52 -2.86 5.19
CA VAL A 51 -0.14 -2.62 6.48
C VAL A 51 0.67 -3.32 7.56
N CYS A 52 1.47 -2.54 8.29
CA CYS A 52 2.45 -3.06 9.25
C CYS A 52 1.82 -3.70 10.49
N PHE A 53 0.63 -3.23 10.84
CA PHE A 53 -0.28 -3.88 11.78
C PHE A 53 -1.72 -3.51 11.45
N ASP A 54 -2.62 -4.49 11.44
CA ASP A 54 -4.02 -4.31 11.09
C ASP A 54 -4.95 -4.78 12.22
N THR A 55 -5.54 -3.82 12.93
CA THR A 55 -6.59 -4.10 13.91
C THR A 55 -8.00 -4.12 13.29
N GLY A 56 -8.12 -3.72 12.02
CA GLY A 56 -9.39 -3.41 11.36
C GLY A 56 -9.81 -1.94 11.53
N GLY A 57 -9.11 -1.16 12.34
CA GLY A 57 -9.51 0.21 12.66
C GLY A 57 -10.76 0.24 13.53
N ILE A 58 -11.71 1.15 13.25
CA ILE A 58 -13.00 1.21 13.96
C ILE A 58 -13.85 -0.04 13.71
N SER A 59 -13.78 -0.64 12.50
CA SER A 59 -14.35 -1.96 12.21
C SER A 59 -13.43 -3.05 12.77
N ILE A 60 -13.25 -3.05 14.10
CA ILE A 60 -12.23 -3.84 14.79
C ILE A 60 -12.42 -5.35 14.60
N LYS A 61 -11.30 -6.03 14.31
CA LYS A 61 -11.26 -7.50 14.23
C LYS A 61 -11.50 -8.15 15.60
N PRO A 62 -12.01 -9.40 15.64
CA PRO A 62 -11.96 -10.20 16.85
C PRO A 62 -10.52 -10.33 17.35
N SER A 63 -10.34 -10.40 18.69
CA SER A 63 -9.02 -10.54 19.30
C SER A 63 -8.30 -11.85 18.93
N ASN A 64 -9.05 -12.88 18.56
CA ASN A 64 -8.48 -14.17 18.16
C ASN A 64 -7.61 -14.01 16.91
N ASN A 65 -6.34 -14.40 17.02
CA ASN A 65 -5.30 -14.30 15.99
C ASN A 65 -4.96 -12.87 15.54
N MET A 66 -5.43 -11.81 16.22
CA MET A 66 -5.08 -10.43 15.86
C MET A 66 -3.57 -10.18 15.91
N HIS A 67 -2.83 -10.86 16.78
CA HIS A 67 -1.38 -10.76 16.88
C HIS A 67 -0.63 -11.22 15.61
N GLU A 68 -1.29 -11.99 14.74
CA GLU A 68 -0.75 -12.39 13.44
C GLU A 68 -0.83 -11.26 12.41
N MET A 69 -1.64 -10.22 12.64
CA MET A 69 -1.82 -9.11 11.69
C MET A 69 -0.57 -8.24 11.47
N LYS A 70 0.54 -8.54 12.12
CA LYS A 70 1.89 -8.05 11.77
C LYS A 70 2.39 -8.56 10.41
N TYR A 71 1.77 -9.60 9.84
CA TYR A 71 2.13 -10.13 8.53
C TYR A 71 1.40 -9.42 7.37
N ASP A 72 0.49 -8.51 7.67
CA ASP A 72 -0.36 -7.84 6.66
C ASP A 72 0.41 -6.85 5.74
N MET A 73 1.70 -6.92 5.84
CA MET A 73 2.70 -6.26 5.00
C MET A 73 3.40 -7.24 4.02
N GLY A 74 2.89 -8.45 3.86
CA GLY A 74 3.51 -9.49 3.02
C GLY A 74 3.70 -9.06 1.57
N GLY A 75 2.78 -8.25 1.02
CA GLY A 75 2.92 -7.65 -0.30
C GLY A 75 4.14 -6.73 -0.39
N ALA A 76 4.28 -5.80 0.54
CA ALA A 76 5.43 -4.89 0.61
C ALA A 76 6.75 -5.65 0.84
N GLY A 77 6.74 -6.68 1.70
CA GLY A 77 7.90 -7.54 1.93
C GLY A 77 8.35 -8.25 0.66
N THR A 78 7.41 -8.79 -0.11
CA THR A 78 7.69 -9.46 -1.38
C THR A 78 8.25 -8.49 -2.43
N VAL A 79 7.66 -7.29 -2.57
CA VAL A 79 8.16 -6.25 -3.49
C VAL A 79 9.57 -5.84 -3.11
N THR A 80 9.84 -5.62 -1.83
CA THR A 80 11.18 -5.23 -1.34
C THR A 80 12.20 -6.33 -1.64
N GLY A 81 11.86 -7.60 -1.36
CA GLY A 81 12.71 -8.74 -1.67
C GLY A 81 13.00 -8.89 -3.18
N LEU A 82 11.98 -8.66 -4.01
CA LEU A 82 12.14 -8.64 -5.47
C LEU A 82 13.12 -7.55 -5.92
N MET A 83 12.93 -6.31 -5.43
CA MET A 83 13.79 -5.19 -5.80
C MET A 83 15.24 -5.40 -5.35
N TYR A 84 15.44 -5.97 -4.16
CA TYR A 84 16.76 -6.38 -3.69
C TYR A 84 17.39 -7.43 -4.63
N ALA A 85 16.64 -8.47 -5.00
CA ALA A 85 17.13 -9.53 -5.88
C ALA A 85 17.49 -9.02 -7.28
N LEU A 86 16.69 -8.10 -7.85
CA LEU A 86 16.98 -7.47 -9.14
C LEU A 86 18.29 -6.67 -9.09
N ALA A 87 18.48 -5.89 -8.03
CA ALA A 87 19.68 -5.10 -7.83
C ALA A 87 20.91 -5.98 -7.60
N ALA A 88 20.83 -6.97 -6.72
CA ALA A 88 21.93 -7.87 -6.41
C ALA A 88 22.40 -8.68 -7.65
N ARG A 89 21.46 -9.09 -8.50
CA ARG A 89 21.74 -9.81 -9.75
C ARG A 89 22.15 -8.92 -10.92
N LYS A 90 22.08 -7.60 -10.75
CA LYS A 90 22.26 -6.62 -11.85
C LYS A 90 21.39 -6.98 -13.06
N ALA A 91 20.10 -7.28 -12.78
CA ALA A 91 19.16 -7.74 -13.78
C ALA A 91 19.01 -6.73 -14.94
N LYS A 92 18.97 -7.24 -16.18
CA LYS A 92 18.72 -6.41 -17.38
C LYS A 92 17.23 -6.14 -17.54
N ALA A 93 16.65 -5.36 -16.60
CA ALA A 93 15.25 -5.02 -16.55
C ALA A 93 15.08 -3.59 -16.03
N ASN A 94 13.97 -2.95 -16.36
CA ASN A 94 13.54 -1.68 -15.77
C ASN A 94 12.29 -1.94 -14.92
N VAL A 95 12.41 -1.82 -13.61
CA VAL A 95 11.35 -2.18 -12.65
C VAL A 95 11.21 -1.10 -11.59
N VAL A 96 9.97 -0.70 -11.33
CA VAL A 96 9.61 0.21 -10.24
C VAL A 96 8.84 -0.58 -9.18
N GLY A 97 9.43 -0.77 -8.02
CA GLY A 97 8.74 -1.26 -6.84
C GLY A 97 8.15 -0.09 -6.05
N ILE A 98 6.89 -0.18 -5.65
CA ILE A 98 6.25 0.83 -4.78
C ILE A 98 5.52 0.14 -3.65
N VAL A 99 5.70 0.62 -2.42
CA VAL A 99 5.02 0.09 -1.24
C VAL A 99 4.41 1.22 -0.41
N GLY A 100 3.17 1.04 0.03
CA GLY A 100 2.51 1.96 0.97
C GLY A 100 2.54 1.35 2.37
N LEU A 101 3.16 2.05 3.31
CA LEU A 101 3.40 1.59 4.67
C LEU A 101 2.51 2.37 5.64
N VAL A 102 1.61 1.68 6.32
CA VAL A 102 0.64 2.25 7.27
C VAL A 102 0.41 1.28 8.42
N GLU A 103 -0.17 1.75 9.51
CA GLU A 103 -0.87 0.92 10.50
C GLU A 103 -2.36 1.28 10.52
N ASN A 104 -3.23 0.30 10.58
CA ASN A 104 -4.67 0.48 10.71
C ASN A 104 -5.09 0.26 12.17
N MET A 105 -5.27 1.37 12.90
CA MET A 105 -5.50 1.36 14.35
C MET A 105 -6.82 2.08 14.72
N PRO A 106 -7.53 1.61 15.76
CA PRO A 106 -8.66 2.34 16.31
C PRO A 106 -8.16 3.48 17.20
N ASP A 107 -8.69 4.68 16.99
CA ASP A 107 -8.35 5.87 17.74
C ASP A 107 -9.47 6.92 17.58
N GLY A 108 -9.47 7.96 18.41
CA GLY A 108 -10.41 9.07 18.29
C GLY A 108 -10.29 9.87 16.99
N ASN A 109 -9.12 9.81 16.31
CA ASN A 109 -8.87 10.44 15.01
C ASN A 109 -8.97 9.46 13.84
N ALA A 110 -9.23 8.17 14.11
CA ALA A 110 -9.29 7.15 13.06
C ALA A 110 -10.42 7.43 12.05
N GLN A 111 -10.26 6.92 10.85
CA GLN A 111 -11.31 6.92 9.84
C GLN A 111 -12.52 6.11 10.33
N ASN A 112 -13.72 6.67 10.15
CA ASN A 112 -14.96 6.00 10.54
C ASN A 112 -15.62 5.29 9.35
N PRO A 113 -16.34 4.18 9.60
CA PRO A 113 -17.29 3.67 8.61
C PRO A 113 -18.30 4.75 8.23
N GLY A 114 -18.52 4.93 6.92
CA GLY A 114 -19.35 6.00 6.35
C GLY A 114 -18.55 7.26 5.96
N ASP A 115 -17.28 7.38 6.32
CA ASP A 115 -16.45 8.48 5.84
C ASP A 115 -16.27 8.40 4.32
N VAL A 116 -16.21 9.58 3.68
CA VAL A 116 -15.91 9.69 2.24
C VAL A 116 -14.55 10.34 2.09
N VAL A 117 -13.63 9.63 1.45
CA VAL A 117 -12.29 10.12 1.15
C VAL A 117 -12.12 10.37 -0.34
N LYS A 118 -11.30 11.35 -0.70
CA LYS A 118 -10.92 11.60 -2.09
C LYS A 118 -9.54 11.04 -2.35
N SER A 119 -9.44 10.02 -3.19
CA SER A 119 -8.17 9.40 -3.58
C SER A 119 -7.32 10.33 -4.46
N MET A 120 -6.06 9.99 -4.65
CA MET A 120 -5.13 10.70 -5.53
C MET A 120 -5.63 10.78 -6.99
N SER A 121 -6.42 9.80 -7.44
CA SER A 121 -7.04 9.82 -8.78
C SER A 121 -8.15 10.87 -8.92
N GLY A 122 -8.57 11.50 -7.82
CA GLY A 122 -9.67 12.46 -7.76
C GLY A 122 -11.05 11.83 -7.52
N GLN A 123 -11.15 10.50 -7.51
CA GLN A 123 -12.39 9.80 -7.21
C GLN A 123 -12.68 9.80 -5.71
N THR A 124 -13.95 9.88 -5.35
CA THR A 124 -14.41 9.74 -3.97
C THR A 124 -14.72 8.28 -3.66
N ILE A 125 -14.36 7.85 -2.46
CA ILE A 125 -14.56 6.49 -1.96
C ILE A 125 -15.30 6.59 -0.65
N GLU A 126 -16.49 5.99 -0.55
CA GLU A 126 -17.19 5.79 0.71
C GLU A 126 -16.63 4.56 1.40
N VAL A 127 -16.11 4.74 2.62
CA VAL A 127 -15.47 3.67 3.39
C VAL A 127 -16.52 3.04 4.31
N LEU A 128 -17.17 1.97 3.85
CA LEU A 128 -18.19 1.28 4.65
C LEU A 128 -17.60 0.36 5.71
N ASN A 129 -16.37 -0.10 5.52
CA ASN A 129 -15.67 -1.00 6.43
C ASN A 129 -14.19 -0.62 6.48
N THR A 130 -13.72 -0.18 7.64
CA THR A 130 -12.32 0.22 7.82
C THR A 130 -11.35 -0.97 7.86
N ASP A 131 -11.84 -2.21 7.96
CA ASP A 131 -11.05 -3.45 7.79
C ASP A 131 -10.86 -3.83 6.30
N ALA A 132 -11.30 -2.98 5.39
CA ALA A 132 -11.02 -3.06 3.97
C ALA A 132 -9.98 -2.01 3.53
N GLU A 133 -8.98 -1.77 4.36
CA GLU A 133 -7.96 -0.73 4.27
C GLU A 133 -6.96 -0.94 3.13
N GLY A 134 -6.61 -2.19 2.84
CA GLY A 134 -5.58 -2.52 1.85
C GLY A 134 -5.89 -1.98 0.46
N ARG A 135 -7.14 -2.01 0.03
CA ARG A 135 -7.59 -1.43 -1.24
C ARG A 135 -7.46 0.10 -1.27
N LEU A 136 -7.55 0.76 -0.13
CA LEU A 136 -7.38 2.21 0.00
C LEU A 136 -5.91 2.59 -0.18
N VAL A 137 -5.01 1.84 0.47
CA VAL A 137 -3.56 2.00 0.29
C VAL A 137 -3.17 1.78 -1.17
N LEU A 138 -3.64 0.68 -1.78
CA LEU A 138 -3.34 0.34 -3.18
C LEU A 138 -3.88 1.38 -4.16
N ALA A 139 -5.07 1.94 -3.94
CA ALA A 139 -5.67 2.92 -4.84
C ALA A 139 -4.75 4.13 -5.08
N ASP A 140 -4.11 4.65 -4.05
CA ASP A 140 -3.25 5.83 -4.16
C ASP A 140 -1.87 5.48 -4.72
N ILE A 141 -1.22 4.41 -4.25
CA ILE A 141 0.11 4.04 -4.76
C ILE A 141 0.06 3.56 -6.22
N LEU A 142 -1.03 2.89 -6.64
CA LEU A 142 -1.24 2.52 -8.05
C LEU A 142 -1.44 3.76 -8.92
N THR A 143 -2.18 4.76 -8.45
CA THR A 143 -2.34 6.04 -9.15
C THR A 143 -1.02 6.75 -9.30
N TYR A 144 -0.24 6.84 -8.22
CA TYR A 144 1.06 7.50 -8.22
C TYR A 144 2.04 6.88 -9.22
N VAL A 145 2.17 5.55 -9.18
CA VAL A 145 3.14 4.86 -10.06
C VAL A 145 2.76 5.00 -11.54
N GLN A 146 1.46 5.00 -11.85
CA GLN A 146 0.98 5.22 -13.22
C GLN A 146 1.30 6.63 -13.72
N GLN A 147 1.01 7.65 -12.90
CA GLN A 147 1.23 9.04 -13.31
C GLN A 147 2.72 9.38 -13.45
N LYS A 148 3.54 8.89 -12.53
CA LYS A 148 4.96 9.27 -12.47
C LYS A 148 5.87 8.45 -13.37
N TYR A 149 5.61 7.16 -13.52
CA TYR A 149 6.51 6.22 -14.19
C TYR A 149 5.96 5.65 -15.51
N GLN A 150 4.65 5.78 -15.74
CA GLN A 150 3.96 5.30 -16.95
C GLN A 150 4.37 3.86 -17.33
N PRO A 151 4.25 2.89 -16.40
CA PRO A 151 4.69 1.53 -16.63
C PRO A 151 3.87 0.87 -17.75
N LYS A 152 4.50 -0.09 -18.47
CA LYS A 152 3.79 -0.91 -19.48
C LYS A 152 2.84 -1.94 -18.85
N GLU A 153 3.18 -2.37 -17.64
CA GLU A 153 2.42 -3.36 -16.88
C GLU A 153 2.53 -3.03 -15.38
N ILE A 154 1.50 -3.36 -14.62
CA ILE A 154 1.49 -3.23 -13.17
C ILE A 154 1.03 -4.57 -12.59
N VAL A 155 1.77 -5.04 -11.59
CA VAL A 155 1.40 -6.19 -10.74
C VAL A 155 1.29 -5.69 -9.31
N ASP A 156 0.20 -5.99 -8.63
CA ASP A 156 0.06 -5.71 -7.21
C ASP A 156 0.05 -6.99 -6.37
N LEU A 157 0.63 -6.89 -5.17
CA LEU A 157 0.79 -7.97 -4.22
C LEU A 157 0.23 -7.52 -2.87
N ALA A 158 -0.73 -8.28 -2.35
CA ALA A 158 -1.40 -7.91 -1.12
C ALA A 158 -1.93 -9.13 -0.37
N THR A 159 -1.80 -9.14 0.94
CA THR A 159 -2.57 -9.97 1.87
C THR A 159 -3.96 -9.33 2.02
N LEU A 160 -4.79 -9.39 0.96
CA LEU A 160 -5.91 -8.48 0.79
C LEU A 160 -7.19 -8.96 1.47
N THR A 161 -7.51 -10.23 1.32
CA THR A 161 -8.76 -10.80 1.86
C THR A 161 -8.68 -12.33 1.96
N GLY A 162 -9.34 -12.90 2.95
CA GLY A 162 -9.48 -14.35 3.09
C GLY A 162 -10.22 -15.04 1.93
N ALA A 163 -10.90 -14.29 1.07
CA ALA A 163 -11.60 -14.84 -0.10
C ALA A 163 -10.67 -15.61 -1.05
N ILE A 164 -9.38 -15.27 -1.11
CA ILE A 164 -8.41 -15.99 -1.93
C ILE A 164 -8.26 -17.45 -1.50
N VAL A 165 -8.30 -17.72 -0.21
CA VAL A 165 -8.22 -19.09 0.34
C VAL A 165 -9.45 -19.91 -0.08
N VAL A 166 -10.63 -19.28 -0.11
CA VAL A 166 -11.87 -19.95 -0.58
C VAL A 166 -11.82 -20.22 -2.08
N SER A 167 -11.21 -19.31 -2.86
CA SER A 167 -11.19 -19.39 -4.32
C SER A 167 -10.14 -20.38 -4.85
N LEU A 168 -9.02 -20.52 -4.17
CA LEU A 168 -7.88 -21.31 -4.65
C LEU A 168 -7.57 -22.55 -3.77
N GLY A 169 -8.15 -22.66 -2.60
CA GLY A 169 -7.96 -23.77 -1.65
C GLY A 169 -6.86 -23.54 -0.64
#